data_4c4fac8400ccc4e241fbeb678386c4af
#
_entry.id   4c4fac8400ccc4e241fbeb678386c4af
#
_cell.length_a   1.000
_cell.length_b   1.000
_cell.length_c   1.000
_cell.angle_alpha   90.00
_cell.angle_beta   90.00
_cell.angle_gamma   90.00
#
_symmetry.space_group_name_H-M   'P 1'
#
loop_
_entity.id
_entity.type
_entity.pdbx_description
1 polymer ?
#
loop_
_entity_poly.entity_id
_entity_poly.type
_entity_poly.pdbx_seq_one_letter_code
_entity_poly.pdbx_strand_id
1 'polypeptide(L)'
;MITIQGISKSFRPSGGGPPNHVLRNVSLHVPPGCLYGLIGPGAAGKSVLLKMVTGLMKPDDGRVLVDGEDVTNAGELDLQKMRLKIGMLFQNNALFDHLTVADNIAFPLRRLTNLPEDEIQVRVEERLKCVAMTGFHDRMPAGLSGGQKKRIGVARATIAQASIVLYDEPAAGLDPVTSQKIFELLREEQRAKNATVIMVSSDLDRLLTVTDRVGMMYRGELIFDGSTEEAQNSSEPRVRQFVHGLVEGPL
;
A
#
# COMPACT_ATOMS: atom_id res chain seq x y z
N MET A 1 -8.62 -9.87 5.83
CA MET A 1 -9.03 -8.95 6.93
C MET A 1 -7.79 -8.42 7.64
N ILE A 2 -7.76 -7.12 7.96
CA ILE A 2 -6.66 -6.50 8.73
C ILE A 2 -7.27 -5.81 9.94
N THR A 3 -6.73 -6.08 11.14
CA THR A 3 -7.17 -5.43 12.38
C THR A 3 -5.95 -4.92 13.14
N ILE A 4 -5.97 -3.66 13.47
CA ILE A 4 -4.94 -2.95 14.23
C ILE A 4 -5.59 -2.49 15.53
N GLN A 5 -4.96 -2.77 16.66
CA GLN A 5 -5.52 -2.49 17.99
C GLN A 5 -4.51 -1.73 18.84
N GLY A 6 -4.74 -0.44 19.03
CA GLY A 6 -4.01 0.42 19.96
C GLY A 6 -2.51 0.54 19.69
N ILE A 7 -2.07 0.42 18.42
CA ILE A 7 -0.63 0.45 18.13
C ILE A 7 -0.02 1.82 18.37
N SER A 8 1.17 1.81 18.97
CA SER A 8 2.02 2.98 19.16
C SER A 8 3.42 2.71 18.64
N LYS A 9 4.07 3.75 18.12
CA LYS A 9 5.46 3.67 17.62
C LYS A 9 6.21 4.96 17.82
N SER A 10 7.42 4.83 18.38
CA SER A 10 8.34 5.95 18.57
C SER A 10 9.71 5.63 17.99
N PHE A 11 10.39 6.64 17.52
CA PHE A 11 11.77 6.54 17.05
C PHE A 11 12.66 7.49 17.87
N ARG A 12 13.80 6.99 18.32
CA ARG A 12 14.81 7.82 18.99
C ARG A 12 15.74 8.43 17.94
N PRO A 13 15.99 9.75 17.96
CA PRO A 13 16.97 10.38 17.10
C PRO A 13 18.38 9.84 17.37
N SER A 14 19.17 9.62 16.33
CA SER A 14 20.56 9.12 16.45
C SER A 14 21.49 10.05 17.24
N GLY A 15 21.14 11.34 17.35
CA GLY A 15 21.90 12.36 18.09
C GLY A 15 21.47 12.55 19.55
N GLY A 16 20.63 11.68 20.09
CA GLY A 16 20.01 11.88 21.40
C GLY A 16 18.86 12.89 21.32
N GLY A 17 17.99 12.88 22.30
CA GLY A 17 16.79 13.74 22.38
C GLY A 17 15.53 12.95 22.71
N PRO A 18 14.39 13.63 22.89
CA PRO A 18 13.13 12.96 23.18
C PRO A 18 12.69 12.07 22.00
N PRO A 19 12.04 10.93 22.27
CA PRO A 19 11.51 10.07 21.23
C PRO A 19 10.45 10.81 20.38
N ASN A 20 10.54 10.63 19.07
CA ASN A 20 9.51 11.10 18.14
C ASN A 20 8.39 10.06 18.06
N HIS A 21 7.21 10.38 18.57
CA HIS A 21 6.03 9.52 18.54
C HIS A 21 5.36 9.62 17.17
N VAL A 22 5.56 8.60 16.33
CA VAL A 22 5.04 8.56 14.96
C VAL A 22 3.64 7.96 14.90
N LEU A 23 3.33 6.99 15.77
CA LEU A 23 1.98 6.43 15.94
C LEU A 23 1.60 6.48 17.42
N ARG A 24 0.33 6.83 17.69
CA ARG A 24 -0.22 7.04 19.04
C ARG A 24 -1.57 6.34 19.15
N ASN A 25 -1.61 5.17 19.76
CA ASN A 25 -2.82 4.41 20.04
C ASN A 25 -3.75 4.25 18.83
N VAL A 26 -3.19 3.92 17.65
CA VAL A 26 -3.95 3.77 16.41
C VAL A 26 -4.70 2.45 16.41
N SER A 27 -6.01 2.52 16.21
CA SER A 27 -6.88 1.35 16.01
C SER A 27 -7.60 1.48 14.68
N LEU A 28 -7.61 0.40 13.88
CA LEU A 28 -8.16 0.37 12.53
C LEU A 28 -8.65 -1.02 12.20
N HIS A 29 -9.81 -1.12 11.52
CA HIS A 29 -10.33 -2.38 11.02
C HIS A 29 -10.64 -2.28 9.53
N VAL A 30 -9.98 -3.12 8.71
CA VAL A 30 -10.24 -3.23 7.28
C VAL A 30 -10.94 -4.56 7.01
N PRO A 31 -12.25 -4.54 6.64
CA PRO A 31 -13.01 -5.75 6.36
C PRO A 31 -12.44 -6.53 5.17
N PRO A 32 -12.72 -7.85 5.06
CA PRO A 32 -12.40 -8.62 3.87
C PRO A 32 -13.02 -7.99 2.61
N GLY A 33 -12.26 -7.98 1.51
CA GLY A 33 -12.74 -7.45 0.23
C GLY A 33 -12.95 -5.93 0.17
N CYS A 34 -12.53 -5.19 1.20
CA CYS A 34 -12.60 -3.73 1.23
C CYS A 34 -11.37 -3.10 0.58
N LEU A 35 -11.56 -2.07 -0.25
CA LEU A 35 -10.51 -1.15 -0.65
C LEU A 35 -10.55 0.07 0.26
N TYR A 36 -9.59 0.11 1.18
CA TYR A 36 -9.47 1.12 2.22
C TYR A 36 -8.44 2.19 1.84
N GLY A 37 -8.86 3.45 1.77
CA GLY A 37 -7.98 4.60 1.59
C GLY A 37 -7.41 5.08 2.92
N LEU A 38 -6.10 5.15 3.06
CA LEU A 38 -5.45 5.74 4.23
C LEU A 38 -4.87 7.09 3.85
N ILE A 39 -5.51 8.17 4.32
CA ILE A 39 -5.20 9.55 3.97
C ILE A 39 -4.60 10.33 5.13
N GLY A 40 -4.13 11.53 4.88
CA GLY A 40 -3.60 12.46 5.88
C GLY A 40 -2.32 13.15 5.43
N PRO A 41 -1.88 14.19 6.13
CA PRO A 41 -0.68 14.97 5.80
C PRO A 41 0.60 14.12 5.68
N GLY A 42 1.64 14.70 5.10
CA GLY A 42 2.98 14.12 5.14
C GLY A 42 3.42 13.82 6.58
N ALA A 43 4.19 12.75 6.76
CA ALA A 43 4.71 12.32 8.06
C ALA A 43 3.64 11.94 9.13
N ALA A 44 2.35 11.77 8.76
CA ALA A 44 1.30 11.34 9.68
C ALA A 44 1.41 9.88 10.16
N GLY A 45 2.38 9.10 9.64
CA GLY A 45 2.63 7.71 10.06
C GLY A 45 2.06 6.64 9.11
N LYS A 46 1.43 6.99 8.00
CA LYS A 46 0.77 6.07 7.05
C LYS A 46 1.67 4.93 6.58
N SER A 47 2.86 5.23 6.02
CA SER A 47 3.81 4.20 5.55
C SER A 47 4.38 3.36 6.69
N VAL A 48 4.48 3.92 7.91
CA VAL A 48 4.88 3.17 9.12
C VAL A 48 3.81 2.14 9.46
N LEU A 49 2.54 2.51 9.38
CA LEU A 49 1.40 1.61 9.59
C LEU A 49 1.43 0.44 8.59
N LEU A 50 1.63 0.70 7.29
CA LEU A 50 1.75 -0.36 6.28
C LEU A 50 2.90 -1.34 6.57
N LYS A 51 4.05 -0.83 7.03
CA LYS A 51 5.19 -1.67 7.40
C LYS A 51 4.90 -2.59 8.60
N MET A 52 4.02 -2.18 9.50
CA MET A 52 3.60 -3.02 10.63
C MET A 52 2.67 -4.15 10.18
N VAL A 53 1.74 -3.87 9.26
CA VAL A 53 0.87 -4.90 8.68
C VAL A 53 1.68 -6.00 7.99
N THR A 54 2.82 -5.66 7.37
CA THR A 54 3.71 -6.66 6.74
C THR A 54 4.70 -7.32 7.68
N GLY A 55 4.70 -6.95 8.96
CA GLY A 55 5.71 -7.40 9.92
C GLY A 55 7.14 -6.94 9.62
N LEU A 56 7.32 -5.93 8.74
CA LEU A 56 8.61 -5.30 8.49
C LEU A 56 9.03 -4.37 9.63
N MET A 57 8.07 -4.00 10.47
CA MET A 57 8.30 -3.16 11.65
C MET A 57 7.38 -3.61 12.78
N LYS A 58 7.94 -3.74 13.98
CA LYS A 58 7.17 -4.04 15.19
C LYS A 58 6.67 -2.75 15.83
N PRO A 59 5.42 -2.70 16.30
CA PRO A 59 4.96 -1.62 17.18
C PRO A 59 5.68 -1.68 18.53
N ASP A 60 5.65 -0.57 19.26
CA ASP A 60 6.15 -0.51 20.65
C ASP A 60 5.06 -1.00 21.61
N ASP A 61 3.78 -0.81 21.24
CA ASP A 61 2.61 -1.26 21.98
C ASP A 61 1.46 -1.56 21.02
N GLY A 62 0.46 -2.34 21.48
CA GLY A 62 -0.71 -2.75 20.72
C GLY A 62 -0.51 -4.02 19.91
N ARG A 63 -1.46 -4.31 19.00
CA ARG A 63 -1.50 -5.56 18.22
C ARG A 63 -1.86 -5.33 16.77
N VAL A 64 -1.31 -6.18 15.90
CA VAL A 64 -1.65 -6.27 14.47
C VAL A 64 -2.10 -7.70 14.18
N LEU A 65 -3.32 -7.84 13.66
CA LEU A 65 -3.88 -9.13 13.25
C LEU A 65 -4.10 -9.10 11.73
N VAL A 66 -3.65 -10.15 11.06
CA VAL A 66 -3.86 -10.39 9.64
C VAL A 66 -4.63 -11.69 9.49
N ASP A 67 -5.81 -11.64 8.90
CA ASP A 67 -6.75 -12.78 8.80
C ASP A 67 -7.02 -13.47 10.14
N GLY A 68 -7.03 -12.69 11.25
CA GLY A 68 -7.26 -13.18 12.60
C GLY A 68 -6.01 -13.70 13.31
N GLU A 69 -4.89 -13.86 12.62
CA GLU A 69 -3.61 -14.27 13.19
C GLU A 69 -2.85 -13.05 13.75
N ASP A 70 -2.42 -13.10 15.02
CA ASP A 70 -1.60 -12.04 15.63
C ASP A 70 -0.17 -12.11 15.11
N VAL A 71 0.20 -11.11 14.30
CA VAL A 71 1.53 -11.02 13.67
C VAL A 71 2.48 -10.07 14.40
N THR A 72 2.04 -9.47 15.50
CA THR A 72 2.77 -8.41 16.23
C THR A 72 4.17 -8.82 16.64
N ASN A 73 4.28 -10.02 17.23
CA ASN A 73 5.53 -10.59 17.71
C ASN A 73 5.88 -11.92 17.04
N ALA A 74 5.25 -12.22 15.90
CA ALA A 74 5.48 -13.46 15.17
C ALA A 74 6.96 -13.64 14.82
N GLY A 75 7.42 -14.88 14.82
CA GLY A 75 8.76 -15.25 14.38
C GLY A 75 8.90 -15.13 12.86
N GLU A 76 10.14 -15.09 12.35
CA GLU A 76 10.38 -14.86 10.91
C GLU A 76 9.72 -15.93 10.02
N LEU A 77 9.67 -17.20 10.47
CA LEU A 77 9.01 -18.28 9.71
C LEU A 77 7.51 -18.04 9.54
N ASP A 78 6.84 -17.54 10.58
CA ASP A 78 5.40 -17.25 10.52
C ASP A 78 5.14 -15.97 9.72
N LEU A 79 6.01 -14.97 9.86
CA LEU A 79 5.98 -13.76 9.02
C LEU A 79 6.19 -14.09 7.55
N GLN A 80 7.06 -15.04 7.19
CA GLN A 80 7.22 -15.49 5.81
C GLN A 80 5.92 -16.08 5.27
N LYS A 81 5.26 -16.98 6.01
CA LYS A 81 3.96 -17.55 5.62
C LYS A 81 2.90 -16.47 5.44
N MET A 82 2.83 -15.51 6.35
CA MET A 82 1.90 -14.40 6.26
C MET A 82 2.18 -13.52 5.04
N ARG A 83 3.45 -13.19 4.76
CA ARG A 83 3.85 -12.40 3.58
C ARG A 83 3.53 -13.07 2.24
N LEU A 84 3.35 -14.40 2.20
CA LEU A 84 2.85 -15.10 0.99
C LEU A 84 1.43 -14.62 0.60
N LYS A 85 0.64 -14.16 1.58
CA LYS A 85 -0.72 -13.67 1.39
C LYS A 85 -0.77 -12.17 1.07
N ILE A 86 0.36 -11.45 1.10
CA ILE A 86 0.43 -10.00 1.00
C ILE A 86 1.24 -9.56 -0.23
N GLY A 87 0.59 -8.84 -1.15
CA GLY A 87 1.27 -8.04 -2.16
C GLY A 87 1.58 -6.64 -1.61
N MET A 88 2.76 -6.10 -1.88
CA MET A 88 3.10 -4.74 -1.45
C MET A 88 3.83 -3.95 -2.53
N LEU A 89 3.33 -2.75 -2.79
CA LEU A 89 4.04 -1.71 -3.51
C LEU A 89 4.59 -0.69 -2.51
N PHE A 90 5.91 -0.55 -2.50
CA PHE A 90 6.60 0.46 -1.69
C PHE A 90 6.66 1.82 -2.39
N GLN A 91 6.72 2.90 -1.63
CA GLN A 91 6.80 4.27 -2.14
C GLN A 91 7.90 4.46 -3.20
N ASN A 92 9.08 3.86 -2.99
CA ASN A 92 10.23 3.91 -3.90
C ASN A 92 10.30 2.70 -4.85
N ASN A 93 9.17 2.01 -5.08
CA ASN A 93 9.02 0.82 -5.91
C ASN A 93 9.84 -0.40 -5.46
N ALA A 94 11.00 -0.22 -4.83
CA ALA A 94 11.91 -1.26 -4.35
C ALA A 94 12.28 -2.31 -5.43
N LEU A 95 12.47 -1.87 -6.68
CA LEU A 95 12.90 -2.77 -7.75
C LEU A 95 14.33 -3.26 -7.49
N PHE A 96 14.59 -4.50 -7.88
CA PHE A 96 15.94 -5.06 -7.85
C PHE A 96 16.72 -4.55 -9.07
N ASP A 97 17.74 -3.72 -8.84
CA ASP A 97 18.50 -3.04 -9.91
C ASP A 97 19.29 -4.00 -10.79
N HIS A 98 19.61 -5.20 -10.27
CA HIS A 98 20.36 -6.26 -10.96
C HIS A 98 19.48 -7.27 -11.73
N LEU A 99 18.16 -7.11 -11.67
CA LEU A 99 17.18 -7.94 -12.38
C LEU A 99 16.55 -7.16 -13.51
N THR A 100 16.19 -7.85 -14.60
CA THR A 100 15.40 -7.29 -15.69
C THR A 100 14.00 -6.89 -15.21
N VAL A 101 13.26 -6.18 -16.03
CA VAL A 101 11.84 -5.87 -15.79
C VAL A 101 11.03 -7.14 -15.62
N ALA A 102 11.21 -8.12 -16.54
CA ALA A 102 10.51 -9.40 -16.47
C ALA A 102 10.83 -10.15 -15.18
N ASP A 103 12.11 -10.21 -14.79
CA ASP A 103 12.54 -10.89 -13.57
C ASP A 103 12.04 -10.20 -12.30
N ASN A 104 12.00 -8.87 -12.29
CA ASN A 104 11.39 -8.12 -11.18
C ASN A 104 9.92 -8.49 -11.00
N ILE A 105 9.15 -8.58 -12.10
CA ILE A 105 7.72 -8.95 -12.07
C ILE A 105 7.57 -10.42 -11.71
N ALA A 106 8.37 -11.33 -12.28
CA ALA A 106 8.34 -12.76 -12.04
C ALA A 106 8.73 -13.16 -10.61
N PHE A 107 9.54 -12.33 -9.94
CA PHE A 107 10.15 -12.65 -8.64
C PHE A 107 9.17 -13.21 -7.60
N PRO A 108 7.98 -12.60 -7.36
CA PRO A 108 7.03 -13.15 -6.40
C PRO A 108 6.57 -14.56 -6.80
N LEU A 109 6.25 -14.83 -8.06
CA LEU A 109 5.78 -16.13 -8.50
C LEU A 109 6.86 -17.22 -8.32
N ARG A 110 8.10 -16.92 -8.71
CA ARG A 110 9.23 -17.86 -8.52
C ARG A 110 9.51 -18.19 -7.07
N ARG A 111 9.16 -17.27 -6.12
CA ARG A 111 9.38 -17.47 -4.69
C ARG A 111 8.19 -18.09 -3.96
N LEU A 112 6.99 -17.87 -4.46
CA LEU A 112 5.74 -18.18 -3.75
C LEU A 112 5.01 -19.39 -4.36
N THR A 113 5.39 -19.84 -5.57
CA THR A 113 4.69 -20.89 -6.29
C THR A 113 5.66 -21.91 -6.87
N ASN A 114 5.14 -23.06 -7.28
CA ASN A 114 5.87 -24.07 -8.04
C ASN A 114 5.46 -24.05 -9.52
N LEU A 115 5.05 -22.90 -10.04
CA LEU A 115 4.66 -22.76 -11.44
C LEU A 115 5.87 -22.99 -12.36
N PRO A 116 5.69 -23.66 -13.50
CA PRO A 116 6.73 -23.78 -14.51
C PRO A 116 7.06 -22.40 -15.10
N GLU A 117 8.30 -22.23 -15.55
CA GLU A 117 8.81 -20.92 -15.97
C GLU A 117 8.05 -20.36 -17.19
N ASP A 118 7.62 -21.21 -18.12
CA ASP A 118 6.80 -20.82 -19.27
C ASP A 118 5.46 -20.20 -18.83
N GLU A 119 4.80 -20.76 -17.83
CA GLU A 119 3.57 -20.18 -17.27
C GLU A 119 3.84 -18.84 -16.55
N ILE A 120 4.97 -18.75 -15.83
CA ILE A 120 5.38 -17.48 -15.21
C ILE A 120 5.58 -16.40 -16.28
N GLN A 121 6.25 -16.71 -17.37
CA GLN A 121 6.49 -15.75 -18.45
C GLN A 121 5.19 -15.30 -19.14
N VAL A 122 4.21 -16.18 -19.33
CA VAL A 122 2.88 -15.80 -19.82
C VAL A 122 2.22 -14.78 -18.88
N ARG A 123 2.24 -15.02 -17.58
CA ARG A 123 1.67 -14.08 -16.58
C ARG A 123 2.43 -12.75 -16.52
N VAL A 124 3.75 -12.77 -16.70
CA VAL A 124 4.58 -11.55 -16.78
C VAL A 124 4.17 -10.71 -17.99
N GLU A 125 3.98 -11.35 -19.16
CA GLU A 125 3.54 -10.64 -20.36
C GLU A 125 2.17 -10.00 -20.19
N GLU A 126 1.21 -10.73 -19.62
CA GLU A 126 -0.11 -10.19 -19.28
C GLU A 126 -0.01 -8.97 -18.36
N ARG A 127 0.84 -9.03 -17.32
CA ARG A 127 1.06 -7.91 -16.40
C ARG A 127 1.68 -6.70 -17.09
N LEU A 128 2.67 -6.92 -17.95
CA LEU A 128 3.28 -5.85 -18.75
C LEU A 128 2.25 -5.13 -19.63
N LYS A 129 1.31 -5.89 -20.23
CA LYS A 129 0.19 -5.30 -21.00
C LYS A 129 -0.73 -4.45 -20.09
N CYS A 130 -1.14 -4.97 -18.92
CA CYS A 130 -2.02 -4.25 -17.99
C CYS A 130 -1.45 -2.90 -17.56
N VAL A 131 -0.13 -2.81 -17.37
CA VAL A 131 0.52 -1.56 -16.95
C VAL A 131 1.08 -0.74 -18.13
N ALA A 132 0.71 -1.08 -19.39
CA ALA A 132 1.18 -0.42 -20.61
C ALA A 132 2.71 -0.38 -20.73
N MET A 133 3.36 -1.53 -20.50
CA MET A 133 4.82 -1.71 -20.54
C MET A 133 5.23 -2.87 -21.47
N THR A 134 4.41 -3.19 -22.48
CA THR A 134 4.74 -4.20 -23.49
C THR A 134 6.08 -3.90 -24.16
N GLY A 135 6.92 -4.90 -24.35
CA GLY A 135 8.25 -4.76 -24.98
C GLY A 135 9.36 -4.26 -24.04
N PHE A 136 9.10 -4.21 -22.73
CA PHE A 136 10.10 -3.80 -21.75
C PHE A 136 10.78 -4.96 -20.99
N HIS A 137 10.51 -6.20 -21.37
CA HIS A 137 11.00 -7.42 -20.67
C HIS A 137 12.46 -7.38 -20.26
N ASP A 138 13.34 -7.13 -21.23
CA ASP A 138 14.80 -7.23 -21.08
C ASP A 138 15.43 -5.94 -20.58
N ARG A 139 14.62 -4.90 -20.35
CA ARG A 139 15.12 -3.63 -19.83
C ARG A 139 15.55 -3.76 -18.37
N MET A 140 16.62 -3.05 -18.04
CA MET A 140 17.06 -2.91 -16.64
C MET A 140 16.40 -1.69 -15.98
N PRO A 141 16.13 -1.72 -14.67
CA PRO A 141 15.53 -0.59 -13.93
C PRO A 141 16.30 0.72 -14.12
N ALA A 142 17.61 0.69 -14.24
CA ALA A 142 18.43 1.87 -14.44
C ALA A 142 18.06 2.66 -15.71
N GLY A 143 17.59 1.98 -16.77
CA GLY A 143 17.15 2.57 -18.03
C GLY A 143 15.70 3.05 -18.06
N LEU A 144 14.97 3.01 -16.93
CA LEU A 144 13.56 3.36 -16.85
C LEU A 144 13.35 4.76 -16.23
N SER A 145 12.35 5.49 -16.75
CA SER A 145 11.85 6.70 -16.07
C SER A 145 11.20 6.34 -14.73
N GLY A 146 11.02 7.33 -13.84
CA GLY A 146 10.36 7.15 -12.54
C GLY A 146 8.94 6.57 -12.69
N GLY A 147 8.18 7.05 -13.68
CA GLY A 147 6.84 6.55 -13.98
C GLY A 147 6.85 5.11 -14.50
N GLN A 148 7.83 4.73 -15.33
CA GLN A 148 7.99 3.35 -15.78
C GLN A 148 8.33 2.41 -14.62
N LYS A 149 9.26 2.82 -13.72
CA LYS A 149 9.58 2.07 -12.49
C LYS A 149 8.35 1.86 -11.62
N LYS A 150 7.49 2.88 -11.49
CA LYS A 150 6.24 2.80 -10.71
C LYS A 150 5.30 1.75 -11.30
N ARG A 151 5.07 1.77 -12.61
CA ARG A 151 4.22 0.78 -13.29
C ARG A 151 4.75 -0.65 -13.15
N ILE A 152 6.06 -0.85 -13.23
CA ILE A 152 6.67 -2.17 -12.97
C ILE A 152 6.49 -2.59 -11.51
N GLY A 153 6.62 -1.65 -10.56
CA GLY A 153 6.34 -1.90 -9.14
C GLY A 153 4.90 -2.36 -8.89
N VAL A 154 3.92 -1.74 -9.56
CA VAL A 154 2.51 -2.16 -9.55
C VAL A 154 2.37 -3.58 -10.11
N ALA A 155 2.95 -3.85 -11.29
CA ALA A 155 2.90 -5.17 -11.92
C ALA A 155 3.45 -6.26 -10.99
N ARG A 156 4.60 -6.00 -10.35
CA ARG A 156 5.19 -6.94 -9.38
C ARG A 156 4.33 -7.16 -8.15
N ALA A 157 3.73 -6.10 -7.60
CA ALA A 157 2.90 -6.20 -6.40
C ALA A 157 1.61 -7.02 -6.63
N THR A 158 1.12 -7.06 -7.88
CA THR A 158 -0.17 -7.66 -8.23
C THR A 158 -0.08 -9.02 -8.93
N ILE A 159 1.10 -9.42 -9.43
CA ILE A 159 1.24 -10.66 -10.22
C ILE A 159 0.88 -11.93 -9.43
N ALA A 160 1.17 -11.97 -8.13
CA ALA A 160 0.88 -13.12 -7.27
C ALA A 160 -0.60 -13.23 -6.89
N GLN A 161 -1.43 -12.25 -7.24
CA GLN A 161 -2.86 -12.21 -6.92
C GLN A 161 -3.16 -12.45 -5.44
N ALA A 162 -2.38 -11.81 -4.56
CA ALA A 162 -2.47 -11.93 -3.12
C ALA A 162 -3.86 -11.53 -2.60
N SER A 163 -4.32 -12.17 -1.52
CA SER A 163 -5.61 -11.86 -0.86
C SER A 163 -5.62 -10.52 -0.13
N ILE A 164 -4.44 -10.01 0.21
CA ILE A 164 -4.22 -8.70 0.82
C ILE A 164 -3.23 -7.93 -0.03
N VAL A 165 -3.51 -6.66 -0.35
CA VAL A 165 -2.56 -5.83 -1.10
C VAL A 165 -2.42 -4.46 -0.43
N LEU A 166 -1.18 -4.01 -0.30
CA LEU A 166 -0.83 -2.73 0.30
C LEU A 166 -0.16 -1.84 -0.75
N TYR A 167 -0.73 -0.67 -1.01
CA TYR A 167 -0.18 0.28 -1.96
C TYR A 167 0.27 1.54 -1.24
N ASP A 168 1.56 1.86 -1.34
CA ASP A 168 2.14 3.11 -0.83
C ASP A 168 2.47 4.00 -2.03
N GLU A 169 1.60 4.97 -2.31
CA GLU A 169 1.69 5.94 -3.42
C GLU A 169 1.79 5.28 -4.82
N PRO A 170 0.77 4.50 -5.26
CA PRO A 170 0.85 3.71 -6.50
C PRO A 170 0.96 4.54 -7.77
N ALA A 171 0.50 5.79 -7.77
CA ALA A 171 0.49 6.66 -8.93
C ALA A 171 1.39 7.92 -8.79
N ALA A 172 2.16 8.04 -7.69
CA ALA A 172 3.01 9.21 -7.47
C ALA A 172 4.02 9.40 -8.60
N GLY A 173 4.05 10.63 -9.16
CA GLY A 173 4.95 11.00 -10.25
C GLY A 173 4.52 10.52 -11.64
N LEU A 174 3.30 10.01 -11.79
CA LEU A 174 2.69 9.72 -13.09
C LEU A 174 1.91 10.95 -13.61
N ASP A 175 1.74 11.02 -14.92
CA ASP A 175 0.82 11.97 -15.53
C ASP A 175 -0.64 11.62 -15.17
N PRO A 176 -1.57 12.61 -15.28
CA PRO A 176 -2.96 12.39 -14.85
C PRO A 176 -3.68 11.24 -15.55
N VAL A 177 -3.40 11.01 -16.84
CA VAL A 177 -4.06 9.93 -17.62
C VAL A 177 -3.55 8.56 -17.18
N THR A 178 -2.24 8.43 -17.00
CA THR A 178 -1.62 7.20 -16.52
C THR A 178 -2.05 6.91 -15.08
N SER A 179 -2.11 7.94 -14.23
CA SER A 179 -2.60 7.82 -12.84
C SER A 179 -4.01 7.25 -12.81
N GLN A 180 -4.93 7.80 -13.61
CA GLN A 180 -6.31 7.32 -13.69
C GLN A 180 -6.37 5.83 -14.07
N LYS A 181 -5.63 5.43 -15.11
CA LYS A 181 -5.58 4.03 -15.54
C LYS A 181 -5.05 3.10 -14.45
N ILE A 182 -4.06 3.53 -13.66
CA ILE A 182 -3.55 2.72 -12.54
C ILE A 182 -4.62 2.56 -11.46
N PHE A 183 -5.30 3.63 -11.04
CA PHE A 183 -6.36 3.52 -10.02
C PHE A 183 -7.50 2.61 -10.49
N GLU A 184 -7.95 2.74 -11.75
CA GLU A 184 -8.96 1.86 -12.33
C GLU A 184 -8.52 0.40 -12.35
N LEU A 185 -7.30 0.12 -12.84
CA LEU A 185 -6.71 -1.22 -12.84
C LEU A 185 -6.69 -1.84 -11.44
N LEU A 186 -6.21 -1.08 -10.44
CA LEU A 186 -6.13 -1.57 -9.05
C LEU A 186 -7.51 -1.86 -8.46
N ARG A 187 -8.53 -1.04 -8.81
CA ARG A 187 -9.91 -1.27 -8.38
C ARG A 187 -10.52 -2.50 -9.07
N GLU A 188 -10.32 -2.66 -10.37
CA GLU A 188 -10.79 -3.83 -11.12
C GLU A 188 -10.18 -5.12 -10.58
N GLU A 189 -8.87 -5.15 -10.34
CA GLU A 189 -8.18 -6.30 -9.75
C GLU A 189 -8.68 -6.63 -8.34
N GLN A 190 -8.88 -5.60 -7.52
CA GLN A 190 -9.43 -5.76 -6.18
C GLN A 190 -10.81 -6.42 -6.23
N ARG A 191 -11.71 -5.95 -7.12
CA ARG A 191 -13.05 -6.52 -7.31
C ARG A 191 -13.00 -7.95 -7.83
N ALA A 192 -12.18 -8.21 -8.86
CA ALA A 192 -12.06 -9.52 -9.49
C ALA A 192 -11.58 -10.61 -8.52
N LYS A 193 -10.76 -10.25 -7.52
CA LYS A 193 -10.20 -11.17 -6.53
C LYS A 193 -10.83 -11.05 -5.15
N ASN A 194 -11.72 -10.08 -4.96
CA ASN A 194 -12.24 -9.71 -3.64
C ASN A 194 -11.12 -9.50 -2.60
N ALA A 195 -10.01 -8.90 -3.05
CA ALA A 195 -8.84 -8.68 -2.22
C ALA A 195 -9.10 -7.58 -1.18
N THR A 196 -8.49 -7.73 0.00
CA THR A 196 -8.48 -6.66 1.02
C THR A 196 -7.33 -5.72 0.71
N VAL A 197 -7.60 -4.44 0.53
CA VAL A 197 -6.59 -3.47 0.09
C VAL A 197 -6.49 -2.31 1.07
N ILE A 198 -5.26 -1.91 1.43
CA ILE A 198 -4.99 -0.58 2.00
C ILE A 198 -4.19 0.21 0.97
N MET A 199 -4.69 1.37 0.60
CA MET A 199 -4.04 2.26 -0.36
C MET A 199 -3.76 3.62 0.26
N VAL A 200 -2.50 4.01 0.29
CA VAL A 200 -2.05 5.37 0.62
C VAL A 200 -1.84 6.13 -0.67
N SER A 201 -2.44 7.31 -0.80
CA SER A 201 -2.16 8.21 -1.92
C SER A 201 -2.30 9.67 -1.52
N SER A 202 -1.47 10.50 -2.14
CA SER A 202 -1.58 11.97 -2.12
C SER A 202 -2.58 12.51 -3.15
N ASP A 203 -2.95 11.69 -4.15
CA ASP A 203 -3.98 12.00 -5.16
C ASP A 203 -5.36 11.64 -4.60
N LEU A 204 -5.92 12.54 -3.79
CA LEU A 204 -7.18 12.30 -3.08
C LEU A 204 -8.36 12.15 -4.02
N ASP A 205 -8.43 12.98 -5.06
CA ASP A 205 -9.56 12.97 -6.01
C ASP A 205 -9.73 11.57 -6.61
N ARG A 206 -8.64 10.96 -7.08
CA ARG A 206 -8.69 9.59 -7.62
C ARG A 206 -8.86 8.54 -6.55
N LEU A 207 -8.17 8.68 -5.42
CA LEU A 207 -8.29 7.72 -4.32
C LEU A 207 -9.75 7.56 -3.88
N LEU A 208 -10.45 8.68 -3.67
CA LEU A 208 -11.84 8.68 -3.21
C LEU A 208 -12.83 8.11 -4.24
N THR A 209 -12.48 8.07 -5.54
CA THR A 209 -13.34 7.41 -6.55
C THR A 209 -13.27 5.89 -6.52
N VAL A 210 -12.21 5.32 -5.96
CA VAL A 210 -11.98 3.87 -5.96
C VAL A 210 -12.12 3.21 -4.59
N THR A 211 -12.12 3.97 -3.50
CA THR A 211 -12.18 3.44 -2.13
C THR A 211 -13.61 3.19 -1.65
N ASP A 212 -13.78 2.16 -0.82
CA ASP A 212 -15.04 1.85 -0.13
C ASP A 212 -15.10 2.57 1.21
N ARG A 213 -13.97 2.61 1.92
CA ARG A 213 -13.79 3.27 3.22
C ARG A 213 -12.52 4.08 3.24
N VAL A 214 -12.47 5.05 4.12
CA VAL A 214 -11.34 5.96 4.31
C VAL A 214 -11.02 6.14 5.78
N GLY A 215 -9.74 6.08 6.13
CA GLY A 215 -9.23 6.51 7.42
C GLY A 215 -8.29 7.70 7.27
N MET A 216 -8.45 8.71 8.12
CA MET A 216 -7.55 9.86 8.12
C MET A 216 -6.62 9.83 9.33
N MET A 217 -5.33 9.82 9.03
CA MET A 217 -4.28 9.97 10.04
C MET A 217 -3.82 11.42 10.17
N TYR A 218 -3.70 11.89 11.39
CA TYR A 218 -3.16 13.20 11.71
C TYR A 218 -2.31 13.14 12.98
N ARG A 219 -1.07 13.62 12.92
CA ARG A 219 -0.09 13.63 14.04
C ARG A 219 0.04 12.29 14.77
N GLY A 220 0.00 11.20 14.00
CA GLY A 220 0.16 9.84 14.52
C GLY A 220 -1.12 9.20 15.07
N GLU A 221 -2.25 9.85 14.99
CA GLU A 221 -3.56 9.35 15.44
C GLU A 221 -4.49 9.11 14.24
N LEU A 222 -5.39 8.14 14.34
CA LEU A 222 -6.50 7.97 13.41
C LEU A 222 -7.66 8.85 13.90
N ILE A 223 -7.89 9.97 13.20
CA ILE A 223 -8.92 10.96 13.61
C ILE A 223 -10.26 10.74 12.90
N PHE A 224 -10.30 9.88 11.90
CA PHE A 224 -11.51 9.52 11.17
C PHE A 224 -11.38 8.08 10.63
N ASP A 225 -12.46 7.32 10.67
CA ASP A 225 -12.66 6.03 10.02
C ASP A 225 -14.13 5.89 9.62
N GLY A 226 -14.41 5.84 8.33
CA GLY A 226 -15.78 5.79 7.81
C GLY A 226 -15.83 5.37 6.34
N SER A 227 -17.03 5.39 5.75
CA SER A 227 -17.19 5.25 4.31
C SER A 227 -16.59 6.44 3.57
N THR A 228 -16.31 6.27 2.29
CA THR A 228 -15.82 7.37 1.44
C THR A 228 -16.84 8.52 1.39
N GLU A 229 -18.13 8.21 1.38
CA GLU A 229 -19.21 9.20 1.40
C GLU A 229 -19.23 9.99 2.73
N GLU A 230 -19.07 9.30 3.88
CA GLU A 230 -18.97 9.95 5.18
C GLU A 230 -17.74 10.86 5.27
N ALA A 231 -16.61 10.49 4.66
CA ALA A 231 -15.42 11.33 4.61
C ALA A 231 -15.66 12.61 3.81
N GLN A 232 -16.30 12.51 2.65
CA GLN A 232 -16.62 13.65 1.78
C GLN A 232 -17.64 14.61 2.43
N ASN A 233 -18.55 14.10 3.25
CA ASN A 233 -19.57 14.88 3.94
C ASN A 233 -19.23 15.15 5.43
N SER A 234 -17.98 14.93 5.82
CA SER A 234 -17.58 15.01 7.22
C SER A 234 -17.73 16.41 7.81
N SER A 235 -18.31 16.46 9.02
CA SER A 235 -18.36 17.69 9.84
C SER A 235 -17.08 17.95 10.65
N GLU A 236 -16.18 16.95 10.74
CA GLU A 236 -14.88 17.15 11.41
C GLU A 236 -14.02 18.13 10.60
N PRO A 237 -13.63 19.28 11.15
CA PRO A 237 -13.01 20.36 10.37
C PRO A 237 -11.70 19.95 9.67
N ARG A 238 -10.89 19.10 10.29
CA ARG A 238 -9.62 18.61 9.70
C ARG A 238 -9.85 17.66 8.52
N VAL A 239 -10.83 16.75 8.65
CA VAL A 239 -11.23 15.84 7.59
C VAL A 239 -11.75 16.63 6.40
N ARG A 240 -12.68 17.54 6.64
CA ARG A 240 -13.26 18.41 5.61
C ARG A 240 -12.20 19.24 4.90
N GLN A 241 -11.29 19.87 5.67
CA GLN A 241 -10.18 20.64 5.09
C GLN A 241 -9.32 19.79 4.18
N PHE A 242 -8.93 18.60 4.64
CA PHE A 242 -8.02 17.72 3.91
C PHE A 242 -8.67 17.13 2.65
N VAL A 243 -9.90 16.64 2.78
CA VAL A 243 -10.63 15.99 1.68
C VAL A 243 -10.97 16.98 0.56
N HIS A 244 -11.29 18.23 0.90
CA HIS A 244 -11.65 19.27 -0.08
C HIS A 244 -10.49 20.20 -0.45
N GLY A 245 -9.28 19.97 0.05
CA GLY A 245 -8.12 20.81 -0.24
C GLY A 245 -8.29 22.28 0.17
N LEU A 246 -9.01 22.55 1.25
CA LEU A 246 -9.26 23.93 1.72
C LEU A 246 -7.97 24.53 2.28
N VAL A 247 -7.67 25.76 1.85
CA VAL A 247 -6.48 26.49 2.33
C VAL A 247 -6.60 26.89 3.80
N GLU A 248 -7.80 27.31 4.21
CA GLU A 248 -8.09 27.71 5.58
C GLU A 248 -8.64 26.55 6.38
N GLY A 249 -8.13 26.35 7.62
CA GLY A 249 -8.60 25.30 8.52
C GLY A 249 -7.58 24.92 9.60
N PRO A 250 -7.88 23.90 10.40
CA PRO A 250 -7.07 23.52 11.56
C PRO A 250 -5.89 22.54 11.26
N LEU A 251 -5.58 22.24 10.00
CA LEU A 251 -4.44 21.40 9.60
C LEU A 251 -3.14 22.19 9.51
#